data_a6f00af91529470cd7b6955321093160
#
_entry.id   a6f00af91529470cd7b6955321093160
#
_cell.length_a   1.000
_cell.length_b   1.000
_cell.length_c   1.000
_cell.angle_alpha   90.00
_cell.angle_beta   90.00
_cell.angle_gamma   90.00
#
_symmetry.space_group_name_H-M   'P 1'
#
loop_
_entity.id
_entity.type
_entity.pdbx_description
1 polymer ?
#
loop_
_entity_poly.entity_id
_entity_poly.type
_entity_poly.pdbx_seq_one_letter_code
_entity_poly.pdbx_strand_id
1 'polypeptide(L)'
;DAWLWYTVTASDQLQFAIGRDEALHMLNYGNLMAPIIIALCANSPVYAGKLSPFCSAREGVMADIRAVEHRHGMLPARFTSLHDFVRTLSQPTYLIAKAGGEVVPSSRPFWQHLLENGPDFQAFLFHEHYIWNSARLRAAYGTLEVRPACQQPWGEHMAAAALILGL
;
A
#
# COMPACT_ATOMS: atom_id res chain seq x y z
N ASP A 1 -12.08 9.97 11.17
CA ASP A 1 -12.88 9.39 10.10
C ASP A 1 -11.95 8.76 9.06
N ALA A 2 -11.86 7.40 9.03
CA ALA A 2 -10.87 6.67 8.23
C ALA A 2 -10.97 6.96 6.71
N TRP A 3 -12.14 7.37 6.22
CA TRP A 3 -12.35 7.72 4.81
C TRP A 3 -11.70 9.05 4.40
N LEU A 4 -11.60 10.01 5.31
CA LEU A 4 -10.94 11.28 5.02
C LEU A 4 -9.46 11.09 4.71
N TRP A 5 -8.84 10.07 5.28
CA TRP A 5 -7.43 9.78 5.04
C TRP A 5 -7.13 9.55 3.54
N TYR A 6 -8.01 8.84 2.82
CA TYR A 6 -7.84 8.59 1.38
C TYR A 6 -7.87 9.86 0.51
N THR A 7 -8.47 10.92 1.03
CA THR A 7 -8.66 12.17 0.28
C THR A 7 -7.68 13.27 0.65
N VAL A 8 -7.05 13.20 1.82
CA VAL A 8 -6.23 14.30 2.37
C VAL A 8 -4.75 13.98 2.47
N THR A 9 -4.34 12.75 2.16
CA THR A 9 -2.93 12.37 2.22
C THR A 9 -2.31 12.25 0.83
N ALA A 10 -1.06 12.67 0.72
CA ALA A 10 -0.20 12.46 -0.44
C ALA A 10 1.16 11.92 -0.01
N SER A 11 1.86 11.26 -0.93
CA SER A 11 3.22 10.75 -0.71
C SER A 11 3.97 10.72 -2.02
N ASP A 12 5.28 10.79 -1.95
CA ASP A 12 6.13 10.44 -3.07
C ASP A 12 6.14 8.93 -3.22
N GLN A 13 5.83 8.44 -4.41
CA GLN A 13 5.73 7.02 -4.70
C GLN A 13 6.63 6.68 -5.87
N LEU A 14 7.53 5.72 -5.64
CA LEU A 14 8.40 5.20 -6.68
C LEU A 14 7.88 3.86 -7.18
N GLN A 15 7.74 3.74 -8.49
CA GLN A 15 7.46 2.46 -9.15
C GLN A 15 8.61 2.11 -10.08
N PHE A 16 9.07 0.86 -10.01
CA PHE A 16 10.08 0.34 -10.92
C PHE A 16 9.73 -1.09 -11.34
N ALA A 17 10.11 -1.42 -12.58
CA ALA A 17 9.87 -2.75 -13.13
C ALA A 17 10.69 -3.79 -12.38
N ILE A 18 10.09 -4.96 -12.15
CA ILE A 18 10.75 -6.11 -11.50
C ILE A 18 10.47 -7.38 -12.28
N GLY A 19 11.44 -8.29 -12.29
CA GLY A 19 11.26 -9.63 -12.81
C GLY A 19 10.33 -10.47 -11.92
N ARG A 20 9.62 -11.42 -12.53
CA ARG A 20 8.74 -12.33 -11.77
C ARG A 20 9.50 -13.10 -10.69
N ASP A 21 10.72 -13.52 -10.99
CA ASP A 21 11.55 -14.32 -10.09
C ASP A 21 12.08 -13.49 -8.90
N GLU A 22 12.14 -12.18 -9.04
CA GLU A 22 12.57 -11.23 -8.01
C GLU A 22 11.41 -10.69 -7.17
N ALA A 23 10.17 -10.84 -7.65
CA ALA A 23 9.00 -10.15 -7.12
C ALA A 23 8.81 -10.35 -5.61
N LEU A 24 8.93 -11.58 -5.11
CA LEU A 24 8.78 -11.88 -3.69
C LEU A 24 9.91 -11.27 -2.87
N HIS A 25 11.15 -11.37 -3.35
CA HIS A 25 12.32 -10.81 -2.68
C HIS A 25 12.20 -9.29 -2.58
N MET A 26 11.94 -8.63 -3.69
CA MET A 26 11.82 -7.17 -3.76
C MET A 26 10.64 -6.64 -2.96
N LEU A 27 9.50 -7.36 -2.93
CA LEU A 27 8.36 -7.02 -2.08
C LEU A 27 8.73 -7.04 -0.60
N ASN A 28 9.36 -8.12 -0.16
CA ASN A 28 9.80 -8.27 1.23
C ASN A 28 10.85 -7.24 1.61
N TYR A 29 11.79 -6.97 0.71
CA TYR A 29 12.85 -5.99 0.90
C TYR A 29 12.28 -4.57 1.01
N GLY A 30 11.38 -4.17 0.12
CA GLY A 30 10.72 -2.87 0.15
C GLY A 30 9.93 -2.64 1.44
N ASN A 31 9.24 -3.67 1.95
CA ASN A 31 8.56 -3.58 3.25
C ASN A 31 9.53 -3.55 4.44
N LEU A 32 10.67 -4.25 4.36
CA LEU A 32 11.73 -4.19 5.37
C LEU A 32 12.38 -2.81 5.44
N MET A 33 12.57 -2.15 4.29
CA MET A 33 13.15 -0.80 4.20
C MET A 33 12.17 0.31 4.56
N ALA A 34 10.88 0.04 4.62
CA ALA A 34 9.86 1.05 4.89
C ALA A 34 10.12 1.90 6.15
N PRO A 35 10.51 1.35 7.32
CA PRO A 35 10.81 2.18 8.50
C PRO A 35 11.96 3.17 8.27
N ILE A 36 12.98 2.77 7.51
CA ILE A 36 14.13 3.62 7.19
C ILE A 36 13.68 4.76 6.26
N ILE A 37 12.90 4.44 5.23
CA ILE A 37 12.36 5.43 4.29
C ILE A 37 11.44 6.41 5.04
N ILE A 38 10.57 5.91 5.93
CA ILE A 38 9.71 6.76 6.77
C ILE A 38 10.54 7.73 7.60
N ALA A 39 11.58 7.24 8.27
CA ALA A 39 12.41 8.06 9.15
C ALA A 39 13.18 9.13 8.38
N LEU A 40 13.79 8.78 7.24
CA LEU A 40 14.62 9.69 6.46
C LEU A 40 13.80 10.67 5.61
N CYS A 41 12.61 10.28 5.18
CA CYS A 41 11.73 11.11 4.35
C CYS A 41 10.57 11.74 5.14
N ALA A 42 10.62 11.75 6.48
CA ALA A 42 9.59 12.36 7.31
C ALA A 42 9.54 13.87 7.11
N ASN A 43 8.43 14.37 6.56
CA ASN A 43 8.22 15.79 6.26
C ASN A 43 6.74 16.19 6.30
N SER A 44 5.94 15.57 7.17
CA SER A 44 4.53 15.89 7.31
C SER A 44 4.10 15.95 8.78
N PRO A 45 4.56 16.96 9.55
CA PRO A 45 4.27 17.06 10.98
C PRO A 45 2.87 17.62 11.27
N VAL A 46 2.12 18.05 10.27
CA VAL A 46 0.79 18.66 10.46
C VAL A 46 -0.29 17.76 9.85
N TYR A 47 -1.33 17.49 10.61
CA TYR A 47 -2.50 16.76 10.17
C TYR A 47 -3.78 17.45 10.67
N ALA A 48 -4.77 17.64 9.79
CA ALA A 48 -6.03 18.30 10.09
C ALA A 48 -5.87 19.68 10.82
N GLY A 49 -4.89 20.47 10.40
CA GLY A 49 -4.61 21.80 10.95
C GLY A 49 -3.94 21.79 12.34
N LYS A 50 -3.49 20.65 12.83
CA LYS A 50 -2.83 20.49 14.13
C LYS A 50 -1.45 19.85 13.97
N LEU A 51 -0.54 20.20 14.90
CA LEU A 51 0.75 19.52 14.99
C LEU A 51 0.54 18.07 15.45
N SER A 52 1.05 17.13 14.67
CA SER A 52 1.04 15.71 14.99
C SER A 52 2.18 15.36 15.96
N PRO A 53 2.04 14.31 16.79
CA PRO A 53 3.16 13.77 17.56
C PRO A 53 4.20 13.06 16.69
N PHE A 54 3.93 12.90 15.38
CA PHE A 54 4.81 12.24 14.41
C PHE A 54 5.31 13.22 13.36
N CYS A 55 6.60 13.15 13.02
CA CYS A 55 7.18 13.88 11.88
C CYS A 55 6.64 13.37 10.52
N SER A 56 6.11 12.14 10.50
CA SER A 56 5.32 11.58 9.40
C SER A 56 3.90 11.29 9.89
N ALA A 57 3.06 12.33 9.97
CA ALA A 57 1.68 12.23 10.41
C ALA A 57 0.86 11.24 9.56
N ARG A 58 1.16 11.16 8.26
CA ARG A 58 0.54 10.21 7.34
C ARG A 58 0.73 8.77 7.84
N GLU A 59 1.94 8.38 8.20
CA GLU A 59 2.23 7.02 8.67
C GLU A 59 1.64 6.75 10.06
N GLY A 60 1.55 7.76 10.93
CA GLY A 60 0.84 7.68 12.20
C GLY A 60 -0.64 7.36 12.01
N VAL A 61 -1.33 8.07 11.13
CA VAL A 61 -2.73 7.80 10.78
C VAL A 61 -2.89 6.42 10.14
N MET A 62 -1.95 6.02 9.27
CA MET A 62 -1.96 4.68 8.67
C MET A 62 -1.81 3.56 9.69
N ALA A 63 -1.01 3.77 10.74
CA ALA A 63 -0.83 2.77 11.79
C ALA A 63 -2.14 2.49 12.53
N ASP A 64 -2.94 3.52 12.78
CA ASP A 64 -4.25 3.37 13.41
C ASP A 64 -5.25 2.62 12.50
N ILE A 65 -5.25 2.92 11.20
CA ILE A 65 -6.13 2.26 10.22
C ILE A 65 -5.68 0.81 9.98
N ARG A 66 -4.37 0.56 9.96
CA ARG A 66 -3.79 -0.77 9.74
C ARG A 66 -4.29 -1.81 10.73
N ALA A 67 -4.53 -1.41 11.96
CA ALA A 67 -4.98 -2.32 13.02
C ALA A 67 -6.27 -3.10 12.66
N VAL A 68 -7.03 -2.59 11.69
CA VAL A 68 -8.31 -3.21 11.29
C VAL A 68 -8.11 -4.40 10.35
N GLU A 69 -7.24 -4.30 9.32
CA GLU A 69 -7.17 -5.35 8.28
C GLU A 69 -5.77 -5.53 7.65
N HIS A 70 -4.73 -4.93 8.20
CA HIS A 70 -3.38 -4.90 7.59
C HIS A 70 -3.35 -4.40 6.13
N ARG A 71 -4.32 -3.57 5.78
CA ARG A 71 -4.51 -3.06 4.42
C ARG A 71 -3.55 -1.92 4.07
N HIS A 72 -3.00 -1.24 5.06
CA HIS A 72 -2.21 -0.02 4.91
C HIS A 72 -0.90 -0.10 5.69
N GLY A 73 0.09 0.68 5.24
CA GLY A 73 1.35 0.85 5.95
C GLY A 73 2.21 -0.41 5.98
N MET A 74 3.05 -0.50 7.00
CA MET A 74 3.99 -1.61 7.16
C MET A 74 3.28 -2.92 7.45
N LEU A 75 3.76 -3.99 6.83
CA LEU A 75 3.29 -5.36 7.10
C LEU A 75 3.91 -5.91 8.38
N PRO A 76 3.18 -6.75 9.14
CA PRO A 76 3.68 -7.31 10.40
C PRO A 76 4.73 -8.39 10.20
N ALA A 77 4.79 -9.02 9.01
CA ALA A 77 5.73 -10.09 8.69
C ALA A 77 6.02 -10.13 7.19
N ARG A 78 7.12 -10.81 6.84
CA ARG A 78 7.46 -11.09 5.44
C ARG A 78 6.58 -12.19 4.85
N PHE A 79 6.40 -12.15 3.56
CA PHE A 79 5.77 -13.25 2.81
C PHE A 79 6.77 -14.37 2.55
N THR A 80 6.29 -15.61 2.65
CA THR A 80 7.11 -16.81 2.42
C THR A 80 7.04 -17.31 0.97
N SER A 81 6.00 -16.92 0.24
CA SER A 81 5.76 -17.24 -1.16
C SER A 81 4.80 -16.26 -1.82
N LEU A 82 4.72 -16.26 -3.15
CA LEU A 82 3.68 -15.50 -3.87
C LEU A 82 2.27 -16.02 -3.54
N HIS A 83 2.13 -17.32 -3.26
CA HIS A 83 0.86 -17.88 -2.77
C HIS A 83 0.46 -17.29 -1.41
N ASP A 84 1.42 -17.18 -0.49
CA ASP A 84 1.21 -16.56 0.83
C ASP A 84 0.82 -15.08 0.68
N PHE A 85 1.48 -14.35 -0.23
CA PHE A 85 1.13 -12.98 -0.59
C PHE A 85 -0.32 -12.87 -1.07
N VAL A 86 -0.73 -13.65 -2.09
CA VAL A 86 -2.09 -13.62 -2.64
C VAL A 86 -3.11 -14.01 -1.57
N ARG A 87 -2.82 -15.05 -0.78
CA ARG A 87 -3.67 -15.47 0.34
C ARG A 87 -3.86 -14.35 1.36
N THR A 88 -2.80 -13.65 1.73
CA THR A 88 -2.87 -12.52 2.66
C THR A 88 -3.68 -11.37 2.07
N LEU A 89 -3.47 -11.04 0.80
CA LEU A 89 -4.24 -9.99 0.11
C LEU A 89 -5.71 -10.36 -0.06
N SER A 90 -6.07 -11.63 -0.01
CA SER A 90 -7.48 -12.05 -0.13
C SER A 90 -8.26 -11.94 1.19
N GLN A 91 -7.60 -11.75 2.33
CA GLN A 91 -8.28 -11.65 3.63
C GLN A 91 -9.03 -10.32 3.84
N PRO A 92 -8.48 -9.14 3.46
CA PRO A 92 -9.20 -7.89 3.64
C PRO A 92 -10.52 -7.82 2.88
N THR A 93 -11.41 -6.99 3.39
CA THR A 93 -12.72 -6.74 2.77
C THR A 93 -12.58 -6.29 1.31
N TYR A 94 -13.36 -6.86 0.42
CA TYR A 94 -13.51 -6.37 -0.95
C TYR A 94 -14.39 -5.11 -0.92
N LEU A 95 -13.78 -3.95 -0.64
CA LEU A 95 -14.49 -2.70 -0.35
C LEU A 95 -15.51 -2.33 -1.40
N ILE A 96 -15.14 -2.52 -2.66
CA ILE A 96 -15.93 -2.10 -3.81
C ILE A 96 -15.87 -3.23 -4.83
N ALA A 97 -17.02 -3.76 -5.20
CA ALA A 97 -17.15 -4.79 -6.23
C ALA A 97 -17.74 -4.20 -7.52
N LYS A 98 -17.44 -4.83 -8.63
CA LYS A 98 -18.14 -4.55 -9.90
C LYS A 98 -19.22 -5.60 -10.11
N ALA A 99 -20.46 -5.15 -10.25
CA ALA A 99 -21.61 -6.01 -10.50
C ALA A 99 -22.48 -5.40 -11.61
N GLY A 100 -22.71 -6.14 -12.70
CA GLY A 100 -23.54 -5.66 -13.82
C GLY A 100 -23.00 -4.39 -14.50
N GLY A 101 -21.70 -4.11 -14.43
CA GLY A 101 -21.09 -2.89 -14.97
C GLY A 101 -21.09 -1.70 -13.99
N GLU A 102 -21.74 -1.83 -12.85
CA GLU A 102 -21.79 -0.81 -11.80
C GLU A 102 -20.77 -1.12 -10.69
N VAL A 103 -20.41 -0.07 -9.95
CA VAL A 103 -19.53 -0.13 -8.78
C VAL A 103 -20.40 -0.12 -7.54
N VAL A 104 -20.34 -1.19 -6.74
CA VAL A 104 -21.17 -1.35 -5.55
C VAL A 104 -20.30 -1.59 -4.29
N PRO A 105 -20.67 -1.03 -3.12
CA PRO A 105 -20.01 -1.33 -1.87
C PRO A 105 -20.12 -2.82 -1.51
N SER A 106 -19.06 -3.38 -0.94
CA SER A 106 -19.05 -4.74 -0.41
C SER A 106 -18.50 -4.75 1.01
N SER A 107 -18.97 -5.66 1.84
CA SER A 107 -18.50 -5.87 3.22
C SER A 107 -17.89 -7.26 3.43
N ARG A 108 -17.71 -8.02 2.35
CA ARG A 108 -17.20 -9.40 2.41
C ARG A 108 -15.70 -9.44 2.20
N PRO A 109 -14.96 -10.36 2.81
CA PRO A 109 -13.57 -10.63 2.46
C PRO A 109 -13.43 -10.99 0.97
N PHE A 110 -12.32 -10.61 0.35
CA PHE A 110 -12.13 -10.85 -1.08
C PHE A 110 -12.10 -12.35 -1.42
N TRP A 111 -11.55 -13.20 -0.55
CA TRP A 111 -11.56 -14.65 -0.75
C TRP A 111 -12.99 -15.22 -0.88
N GLN A 112 -13.96 -14.65 -0.17
CA GLN A 112 -15.36 -15.08 -0.26
C GLN A 112 -15.95 -14.74 -1.64
N HIS A 113 -15.64 -13.56 -2.18
CA HIS A 113 -16.00 -13.20 -3.54
C HIS A 113 -15.44 -14.21 -4.57
N LEU A 114 -14.18 -14.63 -4.39
CA LEU A 114 -13.57 -15.64 -5.27
C LEU A 114 -14.23 -17.03 -5.16
N LEU A 115 -14.66 -17.44 -3.97
CA LEU A 115 -15.39 -18.70 -3.80
C LEU A 115 -16.75 -18.70 -4.50
N GLU A 116 -17.45 -17.56 -4.47
CA GLU A 116 -18.78 -17.44 -5.05
C GLU A 116 -18.76 -17.26 -6.58
N ASN A 117 -17.74 -16.57 -7.12
CA ASN A 117 -17.67 -16.17 -8.52
C ASN A 117 -16.56 -16.86 -9.32
N GLY A 118 -15.70 -17.66 -8.65
CA GLY A 118 -14.53 -18.27 -9.25
C GLY A 118 -13.33 -17.32 -9.35
N PRO A 119 -12.19 -17.80 -9.89
CA PRO A 119 -11.01 -16.99 -10.09
C PRO A 119 -11.28 -15.84 -11.07
N ASP A 120 -11.09 -14.62 -10.61
CA ASP A 120 -11.24 -13.40 -11.39
C ASP A 120 -10.04 -12.48 -11.22
N PHE A 121 -9.17 -12.45 -12.22
CA PHE A 121 -7.96 -11.63 -12.18
C PHE A 121 -8.27 -10.12 -12.23
N GLN A 122 -9.34 -9.71 -12.92
CA GLN A 122 -9.73 -8.30 -12.97
C GLN A 122 -10.28 -7.83 -11.61
N ALA A 123 -11.07 -8.67 -10.95
CA ALA A 123 -11.50 -8.40 -9.58
C ALA A 123 -10.32 -8.35 -8.61
N PHE A 124 -9.30 -9.22 -8.78
CA PHE A 124 -8.08 -9.16 -7.97
C PHE A 124 -7.33 -7.84 -8.17
N LEU A 125 -7.11 -7.40 -9.41
CA LEU A 125 -6.44 -6.12 -9.70
C LEU A 125 -7.21 -4.94 -9.12
N PHE A 126 -8.53 -4.99 -9.15
CA PHE A 126 -9.38 -3.97 -8.58
C PHE A 126 -9.32 -3.96 -7.03
N HIS A 127 -9.29 -5.13 -6.42
CA HIS A 127 -9.11 -5.27 -4.99
C HIS A 127 -7.72 -4.80 -4.52
N GLU A 128 -6.66 -5.21 -5.23
CA GLU A 128 -5.27 -4.80 -4.99
C GLU A 128 -5.12 -3.26 -5.00
N HIS A 129 -5.88 -2.58 -5.84
CA HIS A 129 -5.84 -1.11 -5.93
C HIS A 129 -6.11 -0.43 -4.58
N TYR A 130 -6.95 -1.03 -3.75
CA TYR A 130 -7.33 -0.51 -2.43
C TYR A 130 -6.48 -1.06 -1.27
N ILE A 131 -5.40 -1.78 -1.55
CA ILE A 131 -4.44 -2.24 -0.55
C ILE A 131 -3.18 -1.39 -0.66
N TRP A 132 -2.87 -0.63 0.40
CA TRP A 132 -1.85 0.41 0.38
C TRP A 132 -0.74 0.14 1.39
N ASN A 133 -0.16 -1.05 1.33
CA ASN A 133 1.04 -1.37 2.10
C ASN A 133 2.22 -0.49 1.68
N SER A 134 3.21 -0.35 2.55
CA SER A 134 4.39 0.49 2.34
C SER A 134 5.17 0.13 1.08
N ALA A 135 5.28 -1.15 0.77
CA ALA A 135 5.66 -1.64 -0.55
C ALA A 135 4.64 -2.66 -1.02
N ARG A 136 4.27 -2.60 -2.29
CA ARG A 136 3.30 -3.52 -2.90
C ARG A 136 3.66 -3.88 -4.34
N LEU A 137 3.35 -5.08 -4.74
CA LEU A 137 3.38 -5.46 -6.15
C LEU A 137 2.20 -4.81 -6.86
N ARG A 138 2.43 -4.37 -8.09
CA ARG A 138 1.38 -3.90 -8.99
C ARG A 138 1.27 -4.89 -10.15
N ALA A 139 0.45 -5.92 -9.94
CA ALA A 139 0.34 -7.05 -10.86
C ALA A 139 -0.04 -6.63 -12.28
N ALA A 140 -0.86 -5.58 -12.43
CA ALA A 140 -1.24 -5.03 -13.74
C ALA A 140 -0.06 -4.46 -14.53
N TYR A 141 1.02 -4.03 -13.86
CA TYR A 141 2.14 -3.31 -14.48
C TYR A 141 3.47 -4.05 -14.40
N GLY A 142 3.54 -5.14 -13.64
CA GLY A 142 4.81 -5.84 -13.38
C GLY A 142 5.82 -4.97 -12.62
N THR A 143 5.34 -4.17 -11.66
CA THR A 143 6.18 -3.24 -10.91
C THR A 143 6.08 -3.48 -9.40
N LEU A 144 7.13 -3.08 -8.68
CA LEU A 144 7.07 -2.79 -7.25
C LEU A 144 6.79 -1.29 -7.07
N GLU A 145 5.84 -0.96 -6.21
CA GLU A 145 5.52 0.39 -5.79
C GLU A 145 5.94 0.58 -4.33
N VAL A 146 6.87 1.51 -4.08
CA VAL A 146 7.34 1.91 -2.74
C VAL A 146 6.72 3.25 -2.39
N ARG A 147 6.03 3.35 -1.25
CA ARG A 147 5.02 4.38 -0.95
C ARG A 147 5.24 5.24 0.30
N PRO A 148 6.14 4.89 1.25
CA PRO A 148 6.08 5.51 2.57
C PRO A 148 6.73 6.91 2.65
N ALA A 149 7.43 7.37 1.61
CA ALA A 149 8.07 8.68 1.63
C ALA A 149 7.03 9.81 1.66
N CYS A 150 7.20 10.75 2.60
CA CYS A 150 6.46 12.00 2.58
C CYS A 150 6.93 12.85 1.38
N GLN A 151 6.03 13.70 0.88
CA GLN A 151 6.38 14.69 -0.13
C GLN A 151 7.50 15.60 0.39
N GLN A 152 8.54 15.77 -0.41
CA GLN A 152 9.69 16.61 -0.10
C GLN A 152 9.51 18.06 -0.62
N PRO A 153 10.25 19.03 -0.11
CA PRO A 153 10.26 20.38 -0.65
C PRO A 153 10.54 20.39 -2.16
N TRP A 154 10.00 21.37 -2.88
CA TRP A 154 10.09 21.42 -4.35
C TRP A 154 11.51 21.26 -4.90
N GLY A 155 12.52 21.86 -4.28
CA GLY A 155 13.92 21.71 -4.69
C GLY A 155 14.53 20.33 -4.45
N GLU A 156 13.87 19.51 -3.63
CA GLU A 156 14.36 18.21 -3.15
C GLU A 156 13.38 17.05 -3.45
N HIS A 157 12.36 17.29 -4.28
CA HIS A 157 11.30 16.32 -4.55
C HIS A 157 11.79 14.98 -5.11
N MET A 158 12.99 14.95 -5.74
CA MET A 158 13.60 13.71 -6.23
C MET A 158 14.45 12.97 -5.17
N ALA A 159 14.66 13.57 -3.99
CA ALA A 159 15.52 12.97 -2.96
C ALA A 159 14.96 11.63 -2.46
N ALA A 160 13.63 11.53 -2.28
CA ALA A 160 12.99 10.28 -1.88
C ALA A 160 13.18 9.18 -2.92
N ALA A 161 13.04 9.50 -4.21
CA ALA A 161 13.27 8.54 -5.29
C ALA A 161 14.74 8.08 -5.35
N ALA A 162 15.70 9.01 -5.22
CA ALA A 162 17.12 8.70 -5.19
C ALA A 162 17.51 7.82 -3.99
N LEU A 163 16.94 8.09 -2.81
CA LEU A 163 17.13 7.25 -1.62
C LEU A 163 16.61 5.83 -1.86
N ILE A 164 15.38 5.68 -2.34
CA ILE A 164 14.75 4.37 -2.54
C ILE A 164 15.51 3.53 -3.59
N LEU A 165 16.07 4.17 -4.62
CA LEU A 165 16.87 3.47 -5.64
C LEU A 165 18.28 3.14 -5.15
N GLY A 166 18.78 3.85 -4.15
CA GLY A 166 20.11 3.62 -3.58
C GLY A 166 20.15 2.59 -2.44
N LEU A 167 19.00 2.24 -1.90
CA LEU A 167 18.84 1.19 -0.87
C LEU A 167 18.77 -0.19 -1.51
#